data_4eb9b0724423ddfdd29978cf295db327
#
_entry.id   4eb9b0724423ddfdd29978cf295db327
#
_cell.length_a   1.000
_cell.length_b   1.000
_cell.length_c   1.000
_cell.angle_alpha   90.00
_cell.angle_beta   90.00
_cell.angle_gamma   90.00
#
_symmetry.space_group_name_H-M   'P 1'
#
loop_
_entity.id
_entity.type
_entity.pdbx_description
1 polymer ?
#
loop_
_entity_poly.entity_id
_entity_poly.type
_entity_poly.pdbx_seq_one_letter_code
_entity_poly.pdbx_strand_id
1 'polypeptide(L)'
;MPTHAEKRILRYTPEQMFELVADVRRYPEFLPWCVGARVLSHTDTELLADMTIGFKMFRESFRSRVTLDRPSQVRVSYEKGPFRYLNNTWTFRPHPQGCELDFFVDFEFRSGMLQAVIGVVFNEAVKVMVGAFERRARVLYGRAVPNASGTPAPVT
;
A
#
# COMPACT_ATOMS: atom_id res chain seq x y z
N MET A 1 -18.03 -3.02 9.69
CA MET A 1 -16.57 -2.99 9.79
C MET A 1 -15.99 -2.76 8.41
N PRO A 2 -15.15 -1.73 8.26
CA PRO A 2 -14.60 -1.43 6.92
C PRO A 2 -13.69 -2.53 6.44
N THR A 3 -14.04 -3.08 5.32
CA THR A 3 -13.25 -4.09 4.62
C THR A 3 -13.26 -3.74 3.14
N HIS A 4 -12.11 -3.79 2.52
CA HIS A 4 -12.01 -3.53 1.08
C HIS A 4 -11.09 -4.56 0.45
N ALA A 5 -11.58 -5.19 -0.60
CA ALA A 5 -10.79 -6.11 -1.41
C ALA A 5 -10.91 -5.67 -2.86
N GLU A 6 -9.79 -5.66 -3.55
CA GLU A 6 -9.78 -5.14 -4.90
C GLU A 6 -8.69 -5.85 -5.71
N LYS A 7 -8.98 -6.12 -6.98
CA LYS A 7 -8.00 -6.66 -7.93
C LYS A 7 -7.78 -5.65 -9.03
N ARG A 8 -6.53 -5.50 -9.44
CA ARG A 8 -6.16 -4.65 -10.58
C ARG A 8 -5.12 -5.37 -11.42
N ILE A 9 -5.22 -5.16 -12.73
CA ILE A 9 -4.17 -5.58 -13.66
C ILE A 9 -3.33 -4.35 -13.94
N LEU A 10 -2.05 -4.44 -13.58
CA LEU A 10 -1.12 -3.34 -13.72
C LEU A 10 -0.07 -3.70 -14.76
N ARG A 11 0.38 -2.72 -15.52
CA ARG A 11 1.36 -2.95 -16.59
C ARG A 11 2.79 -2.78 -16.10
N TYR A 12 3.03 -3.19 -14.86
CA TYR A 12 4.34 -3.21 -14.22
C TYR A 12 4.56 -4.61 -13.70
N THR A 13 5.83 -5.00 -13.54
CA THR A 13 6.12 -6.36 -13.08
C THR A 13 5.80 -6.51 -11.59
N PRO A 14 5.58 -7.76 -11.12
CA PRO A 14 5.43 -7.99 -9.68
C PRO A 14 6.60 -7.43 -8.86
N GLU A 15 7.82 -7.56 -9.37
CA GLU A 15 9.01 -7.03 -8.72
C GLU A 15 8.95 -5.52 -8.56
N GLN A 16 8.55 -4.83 -9.62
CA GLN A 16 8.43 -3.37 -9.58
C GLN A 16 7.39 -2.93 -8.55
N MET A 17 6.22 -3.54 -8.59
CA MET A 17 5.14 -3.18 -7.67
C MET A 17 5.48 -3.56 -6.23
N PHE A 18 6.11 -4.71 -6.04
CA PHE A 18 6.53 -5.14 -4.71
C PHE A 18 7.48 -4.12 -4.09
N GLU A 19 8.53 -3.73 -4.82
CA GLU A 19 9.53 -2.80 -4.28
C GLU A 19 8.90 -1.45 -3.97
N LEU A 20 7.97 -1.01 -4.80
CA LEU A 20 7.26 0.24 -4.56
C LEU A 20 6.45 0.19 -3.26
N VAL A 21 5.69 -0.87 -3.07
CA VAL A 21 4.84 -1.02 -1.89
C VAL A 21 5.68 -1.27 -0.63
N ALA A 22 6.81 -1.96 -0.78
CA ALA A 22 7.70 -2.24 0.35
C ALA A 22 8.45 -1.00 0.83
N ASP A 23 8.56 0.02 0.01
CA ASP A 23 9.33 1.23 0.34
C ASP A 23 8.48 2.22 1.14
N VAL A 24 8.16 1.83 2.36
CA VAL A 24 7.26 2.57 3.25
C VAL A 24 7.79 3.96 3.56
N ARG A 25 9.10 4.12 3.63
CA ARG A 25 9.73 5.41 3.96
C ARG A 25 9.31 6.51 3.00
N ARG A 26 8.99 6.17 1.78
CA ARG A 26 8.65 7.12 0.73
C ARG A 26 7.17 7.42 0.61
N TYR A 27 6.33 6.76 1.38
CA TYR A 27 4.89 6.95 1.29
C TYR A 27 4.45 8.41 1.40
N PRO A 28 5.04 9.23 2.30
CA PRO A 28 4.59 10.64 2.38
C PRO A 28 4.83 11.45 1.11
N GLU A 29 5.69 10.97 0.21
CA GLU A 29 6.00 11.69 -1.03
C GLU A 29 4.86 11.64 -2.05
N PHE A 30 3.99 10.64 -1.95
CA PHE A 30 2.96 10.45 -2.99
C PHE A 30 1.61 9.98 -2.47
N LEU A 31 1.56 9.45 -1.27
CA LEU A 31 0.33 8.84 -0.76
C LEU A 31 -0.52 9.89 -0.07
N PRO A 32 -1.79 10.08 -0.53
CA PRO A 32 -2.66 11.01 0.17
C PRO A 32 -2.90 10.51 1.60
N TRP A 33 -3.04 11.46 2.51
CA TRP A 33 -3.28 11.23 3.93
C TRP A 33 -2.12 10.60 4.70
N CYS A 34 -1.05 10.18 4.04
CA CYS A 34 0.16 9.75 4.74
C CYS A 34 1.07 10.96 4.92
N VAL A 35 1.15 11.48 6.14
CA VAL A 35 1.90 12.70 6.41
C VAL A 35 3.26 12.42 7.07
N GLY A 36 3.53 11.18 7.43
CA GLY A 36 4.83 10.78 7.96
C GLY A 36 4.99 9.28 7.93
N ALA A 37 6.23 8.83 7.76
CA ALA A 37 6.56 7.40 7.82
C ALA A 37 8.00 7.27 8.29
N ARG A 38 8.24 6.39 9.26
CA ARG A 38 9.56 6.15 9.80
C ARG A 38 9.80 4.67 9.97
N VAL A 39 10.87 4.18 9.39
CA VAL A 39 11.27 2.78 9.51
C VAL A 39 12.16 2.65 10.73
N LEU A 40 11.76 1.85 11.69
CA LEU A 40 12.48 1.64 12.94
C LEU A 40 13.50 0.53 12.84
N SER A 41 13.19 -0.53 12.10
CA SER A 41 14.10 -1.62 11.84
C SER A 41 13.75 -2.27 10.52
N HIS A 42 14.73 -2.90 9.88
CA HIS A 42 14.57 -3.44 8.53
C HIS A 42 15.51 -4.63 8.32
N THR A 43 14.93 -5.73 7.88
CA THR A 43 15.68 -6.88 7.39
C THR A 43 15.18 -7.23 5.99
N ASP A 44 15.75 -8.25 5.36
CA ASP A 44 15.30 -8.66 4.03
C ASP A 44 13.84 -9.13 4.00
N THR A 45 13.33 -9.60 5.13
CA THR A 45 12.00 -10.22 5.19
C THR A 45 11.01 -9.46 6.05
N GLU A 46 11.44 -8.41 6.74
CA GLU A 46 10.55 -7.73 7.69
C GLU A 46 10.99 -6.30 7.93
N LEU A 47 10.04 -5.40 8.12
CA LEU A 47 10.36 -4.09 8.64
C LEU A 47 9.33 -3.68 9.71
N LEU A 48 9.79 -2.86 10.62
CA LEU A 48 8.94 -2.26 11.65
C LEU A 48 8.86 -0.77 11.36
N ALA A 49 7.65 -0.25 11.23
CA ALA A 49 7.47 1.13 10.79
C ALA A 49 6.40 1.84 11.60
N ASP A 50 6.62 3.12 11.85
CA ASP A 50 5.61 4.03 12.35
C ASP A 50 5.11 4.87 11.18
N MET A 51 3.80 4.97 11.05
CA MET A 51 3.17 5.76 10.00
C MET A 51 2.18 6.71 10.63
N THR A 52 2.16 7.94 10.14
CA THR A 52 1.21 8.96 10.59
C THR A 52 0.24 9.25 9.45
N ILE A 53 -1.04 9.12 9.75
CA ILE A 53 -2.10 9.47 8.80
C ILE A 53 -2.79 10.74 9.27
N GLY A 54 -3.13 11.61 8.31
CA GLY A 54 -3.87 12.84 8.57
C GLY A 54 -5.07 12.92 7.67
N PHE A 55 -6.25 13.16 8.24
CA PHE A 55 -7.48 13.29 7.47
C PHE A 55 -8.33 14.36 8.15
N LYS A 56 -8.54 15.48 7.48
CA LYS A 56 -9.21 16.64 8.05
C LYS A 56 -8.50 17.06 9.34
N MET A 57 -9.19 17.09 10.47
CA MET A 57 -8.55 17.45 11.73
C MET A 57 -7.99 16.26 12.49
N PHE A 58 -8.17 15.04 11.94
CA PHE A 58 -7.64 13.84 12.59
C PHE A 58 -6.20 13.62 12.17
N ARG A 59 -5.35 13.28 13.14
CA ARG A 59 -3.97 12.90 12.89
C ARG A 59 -3.62 11.79 13.86
N GLU A 60 -3.30 10.60 13.33
CA GLU A 60 -3.06 9.42 14.12
C GLU A 60 -1.79 8.72 13.65
N SER A 61 -1.03 8.22 14.60
CA SER A 61 0.16 7.42 14.30
C SER A 61 -0.04 5.99 14.75
N PHE A 62 0.48 5.06 13.97
CA PHE A 62 0.39 3.65 14.33
C PHE A 62 1.66 2.92 13.93
N ARG A 63 1.93 1.83 14.63
CA ARG A 63 3.10 1.00 14.38
C ARG A 63 2.68 -0.31 13.76
N SER A 64 3.35 -0.69 12.71
CA SER A 64 3.08 -1.91 11.96
C SER A 64 4.35 -2.73 11.77
N ARG A 65 4.17 -4.04 11.78
CA ARG A 65 5.19 -4.98 11.35
C ARG A 65 4.84 -5.43 9.94
N VAL A 66 5.76 -5.21 9.03
CA VAL A 66 5.53 -5.50 7.61
C VAL A 66 6.37 -6.70 7.23
N THR A 67 5.71 -7.76 6.78
CA THR A 67 6.39 -8.97 6.32
C THR A 67 6.56 -8.89 4.81
N LEU A 68 7.79 -9.09 4.36
CA LEU A 68 8.18 -8.97 2.96
C LEU A 68 8.50 -10.36 2.40
N ASP A 69 7.65 -10.83 1.49
CA ASP A 69 7.84 -12.10 0.78
C ASP A 69 8.04 -11.79 -0.69
N ARG A 70 9.31 -11.52 -1.05
CA ARG A 70 9.67 -11.04 -2.39
C ARG A 70 9.50 -12.09 -3.45
N PRO A 71 8.99 -11.73 -4.60
CA PRO A 71 8.33 -10.47 -4.98
C PRO A 71 6.81 -10.57 -4.90
N SER A 72 6.30 -11.50 -4.11
CA SER A 72 4.92 -11.96 -4.19
C SER A 72 3.97 -11.23 -3.26
N GLN A 73 4.42 -10.89 -2.05
CA GLN A 73 3.46 -10.44 -1.05
C GLN A 73 4.07 -9.49 -0.03
N VAL A 74 3.29 -8.47 0.33
CA VAL A 74 3.57 -7.59 1.46
C VAL A 74 2.41 -7.71 2.42
N ARG A 75 2.67 -8.07 3.67
CA ARG A 75 1.64 -8.20 4.69
C ARG A 75 1.91 -7.26 5.83
N VAL A 76 0.91 -6.49 6.22
CA VAL A 76 1.00 -5.51 7.29
C VAL A 76 0.25 -6.03 8.49
N SER A 77 0.94 -6.19 9.61
CA SER A 77 0.36 -6.57 10.89
C SER A 77 0.42 -5.39 11.84
N TYR A 78 -0.67 -5.13 12.53
CA TYR A 78 -0.79 -4.00 13.42
C TYR A 78 -0.14 -4.32 14.77
N GLU A 79 0.63 -3.37 15.30
CA GLU A 79 1.25 -3.52 16.62
C GLU A 79 0.65 -2.59 17.66
N LYS A 80 0.55 -1.31 17.37
CA LYS A 80 -0.06 -0.37 18.31
C LYS A 80 -0.49 0.92 17.62
N GLY A 81 -1.49 1.56 18.19
CA GLY A 81 -2.01 2.81 17.69
C GLY A 81 -3.52 2.90 17.91
N PRO A 82 -4.22 3.64 17.05
CA PRO A 82 -5.63 3.94 17.27
C PRO A 82 -6.61 2.84 16.84
N PHE A 83 -6.11 1.72 16.33
CA PHE A 83 -6.98 0.66 15.83
C PHE A 83 -7.25 -0.40 16.89
N ARG A 84 -8.40 -1.05 16.81
CA ARG A 84 -8.64 -2.31 17.49
C ARG A 84 -7.90 -3.43 16.78
N TYR A 85 -7.92 -3.38 15.45
CA TYR A 85 -7.15 -4.28 14.59
C TYR A 85 -6.94 -3.60 13.24
N LEU A 86 -5.94 -4.08 12.52
CA LEU A 86 -5.67 -3.67 11.14
C LEU A 86 -4.94 -4.81 10.46
N ASN A 87 -5.52 -5.30 9.37
CA ASN A 87 -4.90 -6.32 8.52
C ASN A 87 -4.86 -5.80 7.10
N ASN A 88 -3.69 -5.87 6.48
CA ASN A 88 -3.53 -5.40 5.11
C ASN A 88 -2.59 -6.33 4.37
N THR A 89 -2.99 -6.74 3.19
CA THR A 89 -2.20 -7.66 2.36
C THR A 89 -2.19 -7.18 0.93
N TRP A 90 -0.99 -7.16 0.36
CA TRP A 90 -0.77 -6.89 -1.06
C TRP A 90 -0.18 -8.15 -1.66
N THR A 91 -0.82 -8.70 -2.68
CA THR A 91 -0.31 -9.87 -3.39
C THR A 91 -0.09 -9.51 -4.84
N PHE A 92 1.08 -9.88 -5.36
CA PHE A 92 1.48 -9.53 -6.72
C PHE A 92 1.73 -10.84 -7.47
N ARG A 93 0.92 -11.10 -8.50
CA ARG A 93 1.05 -12.30 -9.31
C ARG A 93 1.46 -11.95 -10.73
N PRO A 94 2.29 -12.78 -11.37
CA PRO A 94 2.60 -12.55 -12.77
C PRO A 94 1.34 -12.58 -13.61
N HIS A 95 1.30 -11.70 -14.61
CA HIS A 95 0.18 -11.60 -15.53
C HIS A 95 0.72 -11.28 -16.92
N PRO A 96 0.08 -11.75 -18.01
CA PRO A 96 0.57 -11.43 -19.36
C PRO A 96 0.75 -9.94 -19.63
N GLN A 97 0.00 -9.08 -18.94
CA GLN A 97 0.13 -7.63 -19.12
C GLN A 97 1.03 -6.98 -18.08
N GLY A 98 1.62 -7.77 -17.17
CA GLY A 98 2.51 -7.26 -16.13
C GLY A 98 2.28 -7.95 -14.79
N CYS A 99 1.29 -7.50 -14.04
CA CYS A 99 1.05 -7.98 -12.68
C CYS A 99 -0.43 -7.92 -12.36
N GLU A 100 -0.92 -8.97 -11.70
CA GLU A 100 -2.23 -8.92 -11.06
C GLU A 100 -2.02 -8.54 -9.60
N LEU A 101 -2.51 -7.40 -9.22
CA LEU A 101 -2.48 -6.93 -7.84
C LEU A 101 -3.75 -7.35 -7.14
N ASP A 102 -3.60 -8.01 -5.99
CA ASP A 102 -4.71 -8.39 -5.14
C ASP A 102 -4.49 -7.67 -3.81
N PHE A 103 -5.36 -6.70 -3.52
CA PHE A 103 -5.24 -5.85 -2.34
C PHE A 103 -6.37 -6.15 -1.38
N PHE A 104 -6.02 -6.29 -0.10
CA PHE A 104 -7.00 -6.48 0.95
C PHE A 104 -6.66 -5.62 2.16
N VAL A 105 -7.65 -4.96 2.74
CA VAL A 105 -7.50 -4.27 4.01
C VAL A 105 -8.77 -4.42 4.83
N ASP A 106 -8.58 -4.62 6.13
CA ASP A 106 -9.65 -4.80 7.10
C ASP A 106 -9.20 -4.15 8.41
N PHE A 107 -10.01 -3.21 8.94
CA PHE A 107 -9.61 -2.54 10.16
C PHE A 107 -10.80 -1.98 10.93
N GLU A 108 -10.54 -1.61 12.19
CA GLU A 108 -11.52 -0.90 13.01
C GLU A 108 -10.76 0.04 13.96
N PHE A 109 -11.21 1.28 14.01
CA PHE A 109 -10.67 2.24 14.97
C PHE A 109 -11.26 2.00 16.36
N ARG A 110 -10.49 2.34 17.41
CA ARG A 110 -10.99 2.30 18.77
C ARG A 110 -12.01 3.42 19.01
N SER A 111 -11.81 4.59 18.38
CA SER A 111 -12.73 5.71 18.48
C SER A 111 -13.96 5.47 17.60
N GLY A 112 -15.14 5.44 18.22
CA GLY A 112 -16.39 5.29 17.48
C GLY A 112 -16.65 6.45 16.55
N MET A 113 -16.24 7.65 16.94
CA MET A 113 -16.42 8.84 16.10
C MET A 113 -15.53 8.76 14.85
N LEU A 114 -14.27 8.39 15.04
CA LEU A 114 -13.36 8.25 13.92
C LEU A 114 -13.81 7.13 12.99
N GLN A 115 -14.27 6.02 13.55
CA GLN A 115 -14.81 4.91 12.77
C GLN A 115 -16.00 5.34 11.92
N ALA A 116 -16.88 6.14 12.48
CA ALA A 116 -18.07 6.61 11.75
C ALA A 116 -17.68 7.53 10.60
N VAL A 117 -16.72 8.44 10.83
CA VAL A 117 -16.26 9.36 9.79
C VAL A 117 -15.59 8.60 8.65
N ILE A 118 -14.68 7.70 8.98
CA ILE A 118 -13.94 6.95 7.96
C ILE A 118 -14.86 5.97 7.23
N GLY A 119 -15.82 5.37 7.93
CA GLY A 119 -16.74 4.41 7.33
C GLY A 119 -17.53 4.96 6.15
N VAL A 120 -17.81 6.26 6.16
CA VAL A 120 -18.57 6.91 5.07
C VAL A 120 -17.73 7.02 3.80
N VAL A 121 -16.42 7.26 3.92
CA VAL A 121 -15.57 7.54 2.76
C VAL A 121 -14.60 6.41 2.45
N PHE A 122 -14.65 5.32 3.20
CA PHE A 122 -13.60 4.30 3.19
C PHE A 122 -13.31 3.73 1.80
N ASN A 123 -14.34 3.24 1.11
CA ASN A 123 -14.11 2.58 -0.19
C ASN A 123 -13.50 3.54 -1.21
N GLU A 124 -13.99 4.77 -1.25
CA GLU A 124 -13.45 5.75 -2.18
C GLU A 124 -12.03 6.15 -1.81
N ALA A 125 -11.75 6.29 -0.50
CA ALA A 125 -10.41 6.63 -0.03
C ALA A 125 -9.41 5.55 -0.40
N VAL A 126 -9.78 4.28 -0.24
CA VAL A 126 -8.89 3.16 -0.59
C VAL A 126 -8.62 3.13 -2.09
N LYS A 127 -9.63 3.37 -2.92
CA LYS A 127 -9.44 3.41 -4.38
C LYS A 127 -8.47 4.52 -4.77
N VAL A 128 -8.60 5.69 -4.16
CA VAL A 128 -7.69 6.80 -4.41
C VAL A 128 -6.27 6.43 -3.99
N MET A 129 -6.12 5.76 -2.85
CA MET A 129 -4.83 5.34 -2.35
C MET A 129 -4.16 4.34 -3.28
N VAL A 130 -4.89 3.30 -3.69
CA VAL A 130 -4.33 2.29 -4.61
C VAL A 130 -3.96 2.95 -5.95
N GLY A 131 -4.79 3.88 -6.43
CA GLY A 131 -4.46 4.64 -7.63
C GLY A 131 -3.21 5.48 -7.49
N ALA A 132 -2.94 5.99 -6.30
CA ALA A 132 -1.71 6.75 -6.04
C ALA A 132 -0.47 5.87 -6.20
N PHE A 133 -0.53 4.61 -5.77
CA PHE A 133 0.57 3.66 -5.99
C PHE A 133 0.81 3.43 -7.47
N GLU A 134 -0.24 3.31 -8.25
CA GLU A 134 -0.10 3.12 -9.70
C GLU A 134 0.51 4.34 -10.36
N ARG A 135 0.11 5.55 -9.97
CA ARG A 135 0.70 6.78 -10.50
C ARG A 135 2.17 6.90 -10.08
N ARG A 136 2.50 6.50 -8.86
CA ARG A 136 3.89 6.51 -8.41
C ARG A 136 4.74 5.55 -9.23
N ALA A 137 4.20 4.39 -9.58
CA ALA A 137 4.89 3.44 -10.45
C ALA A 137 5.22 4.10 -11.80
N ARG A 138 4.30 4.88 -12.34
CA ARG A 138 4.55 5.59 -13.58
C ARG A 138 5.69 6.59 -13.44
N VAL A 139 5.77 7.27 -12.32
CA VAL A 139 6.85 8.22 -12.06
C VAL A 139 8.20 7.52 -11.92
N LEU A 140 8.23 6.40 -11.19
CA LEU A 140 9.49 5.70 -10.88
C LEU A 140 9.98 4.85 -12.05
N TYR A 141 9.06 4.21 -12.78
CA TYR A 141 9.40 3.21 -13.78
C TYR A 141 9.06 3.63 -15.20
N GLY A 142 8.51 4.84 -15.36
CA GLY A 142 8.14 5.36 -16.64
C GLY A 142 6.86 4.72 -17.17
N ARG A 143 6.80 4.52 -18.48
CA ARG A 143 5.63 3.93 -19.10
C ARG A 143 5.47 2.48 -18.66
N ALA A 144 4.22 2.05 -18.68
CA ALA A 144 3.90 0.66 -18.41
C ALA A 144 4.66 -0.25 -19.37
N VAL A 145 4.97 -1.48 -18.90
CA VAL A 145 5.61 -2.50 -19.72
C VAL A 145 4.69 -2.80 -20.92
N PRO A 146 5.20 -2.74 -22.17
CA PRO A 146 4.34 -2.94 -23.34
C PRO A 146 3.66 -4.29 -23.37
N ASN A 147 4.37 -5.35 -22.96
CA ASN A 147 3.81 -6.69 -22.86
C ASN A 147 4.71 -7.53 -21.99
N ALA A 148 4.25 -8.74 -21.67
CA ALA A 148 4.99 -9.66 -20.82
C ALA A 148 6.02 -10.46 -21.59
N SER A 149 6.21 -10.23 -22.88
CA SER A 149 7.15 -10.99 -23.68
C SER A 149 8.60 -10.58 -23.51
N GLY A 150 8.86 -9.69 -22.59
CA GLY A 150 10.21 -9.38 -22.20
C GLY A 150 10.89 -8.28 -22.98
N THR A 151 10.21 -7.65 -23.91
CA THR A 151 10.77 -6.45 -24.51
C THR A 151 10.68 -5.32 -23.49
N PRO A 152 11.78 -4.86 -22.96
CA PRO A 152 11.70 -3.83 -21.93
C PRO A 152 11.17 -2.54 -22.51
N ALA A 153 10.37 -1.85 -21.72
CA ALA A 153 9.97 -0.51 -22.08
C ALA A 153 11.21 0.38 -22.12
N PRO A 154 11.25 1.33 -23.06
CA PRO A 154 12.36 2.27 -23.05
C PRO A 154 12.42 3.00 -21.73
N VAL A 155 13.60 3.09 -21.19
CA VAL A 155 13.81 3.86 -19.97
C VAL A 155 13.86 5.33 -20.36
N THR A 156 12.93 6.07 -19.84
CA THR A 156 12.88 7.49 -20.10
C THR A 156 12.63 8.25 -18.82
#